data_1d53519a02e73a2d26214f767cad0708
#
_entry.id   1d53519a02e73a2d26214f767cad0708
#
_cell.length_a   1.000
_cell.length_b   1.000
_cell.length_c   1.000
_cell.angle_alpha   90.00
_cell.angle_beta   90.00
_cell.angle_gamma   90.00
#
_symmetry.space_group_name_H-M   'P 1'
#
loop_
_entity.id
_entity.type
_entity.pdbx_description
1 polymer ?
#
loop_
_entity_poly.entity_id
_entity_poly.type
_entity_poly.pdbx_seq_one_letter_code
_entity_poly.pdbx_strand_id
1 'polypeptide(L)'
;LLKKYKDDAGACSLMNALSDRFQKFLGEEEELTRKFNTAKLARNYTNQLQLLSRIDEIVRDINEERETFPLSRTPTLLSRLIDGQDNPFVFEKIGTVLRNIMIDEFQDTSRLQWNNFRVLLFENQALGGTDLIVGDIKQSIYRWRGGEWSLLSGLAESMDTWKPRTETLDTNYRSEHRIIDFNNRLFPQAALLLDRIAPDARFSIGGKDGIYA
;
A
#
# COMPACT_ATOMS: atom_id res chain seq x y z
N LEU A 1 1.14 -28.64 -35.09
CA LEU A 1 0.60 -29.55 -36.10
C LEU A 1 1.67 -29.77 -37.18
N LEU A 2 1.95 -31.03 -37.47
CA LEU A 2 2.79 -31.38 -38.62
C LEU A 2 2.15 -30.80 -39.88
N LYS A 3 2.95 -30.23 -40.81
CA LYS A 3 2.49 -29.59 -42.06
C LYS A 3 1.45 -30.43 -42.82
N LYS A 4 1.53 -31.77 -42.71
CA LYS A 4 0.63 -32.76 -43.32
C LYS A 4 -0.83 -32.70 -42.86
N TYR A 5 -1.12 -32.20 -41.67
CA TYR A 5 -2.46 -32.19 -41.07
C TYR A 5 -2.98 -30.77 -40.80
N LYS A 6 -2.37 -29.77 -41.43
CA LYS A 6 -2.71 -28.36 -41.18
C LYS A 6 -4.10 -27.99 -41.71
N ASP A 7 -4.53 -28.68 -42.73
CA ASP A 7 -5.82 -28.46 -43.44
C ASP A 7 -6.89 -29.51 -43.09
N ASP A 8 -6.57 -30.43 -42.16
CA ASP A 8 -7.53 -31.42 -41.67
C ASP A 8 -8.33 -30.83 -40.50
N ALA A 9 -9.61 -30.55 -40.73
CA ALA A 9 -10.53 -29.97 -39.77
C ALA A 9 -10.68 -30.84 -38.51
N GLY A 10 -10.64 -32.18 -38.64
CA GLY A 10 -10.69 -33.10 -37.50
C GLY A 10 -9.45 -33.02 -36.61
N ALA A 11 -8.25 -32.99 -37.23
CA ALA A 11 -7.00 -32.86 -36.53
C ALA A 11 -6.88 -31.49 -35.82
N CYS A 12 -7.33 -30.41 -36.44
CA CYS A 12 -7.35 -29.09 -35.85
C CYS A 12 -8.32 -29.02 -34.66
N SER A 13 -9.51 -29.58 -34.75
CA SER A 13 -10.46 -29.64 -33.65
C SER A 13 -9.94 -30.44 -32.46
N LEU A 14 -9.30 -31.57 -32.70
CA LEU A 14 -8.67 -32.38 -31.65
C LEU A 14 -7.53 -31.65 -30.94
N MET A 15 -6.70 -30.96 -31.71
CA MET A 15 -5.58 -30.17 -31.15
C MET A 15 -6.06 -29.00 -30.30
N ASN A 16 -7.12 -28.30 -30.72
CA ASN A 16 -7.71 -27.24 -29.94
C ASN A 16 -8.29 -27.77 -28.63
N ALA A 17 -9.07 -28.89 -28.70
CA ALA A 17 -9.62 -29.50 -27.48
C ALA A 17 -8.51 -29.99 -26.50
N LEU A 18 -7.40 -30.52 -27.02
CA LEU A 18 -6.26 -30.91 -26.20
C LEU A 18 -5.55 -29.69 -25.58
N SER A 19 -5.40 -28.63 -26.36
CA SER A 19 -4.80 -27.37 -25.90
C SER A 19 -5.64 -26.78 -24.75
N ASP A 20 -6.94 -26.72 -24.90
CA ASP A 20 -7.84 -26.18 -23.88
C ASP A 20 -7.80 -27.01 -22.59
N ARG A 21 -7.78 -28.33 -22.70
CA ARG A 21 -7.64 -29.22 -21.54
C ARG A 21 -6.28 -29.08 -20.85
N PHE A 22 -5.23 -28.88 -21.63
CA PHE A 22 -3.89 -28.67 -21.09
C PHE A 22 -3.77 -27.33 -20.36
N GLN A 23 -4.32 -26.26 -20.94
CA GLN A 23 -4.35 -24.95 -20.28
C GLN A 23 -5.16 -24.99 -18.97
N LYS A 24 -6.31 -25.68 -18.97
CA LYS A 24 -7.08 -25.88 -17.75
C LYS A 24 -6.30 -26.63 -16.69
N PHE A 25 -5.60 -27.71 -17.05
CA PHE A 25 -4.76 -28.47 -16.15
C PHE A 25 -3.62 -27.62 -15.56
N LEU A 26 -2.94 -26.81 -16.37
CA LEU A 26 -1.88 -25.92 -15.89
C LEU A 26 -2.43 -24.89 -14.88
N GLY A 27 -3.62 -24.34 -15.11
CA GLY A 27 -4.24 -23.43 -14.17
C GLY A 27 -4.62 -24.09 -12.84
N GLU A 28 -5.13 -25.33 -12.88
CA GLU A 28 -5.44 -26.12 -11.67
C GLU A 28 -4.15 -26.49 -10.90
N GLU A 29 -3.06 -26.85 -11.59
CA GLU A 29 -1.78 -27.16 -10.98
C GLU A 29 -1.20 -25.94 -10.23
N GLU A 30 -1.24 -24.78 -10.86
CA GLU A 30 -0.75 -23.53 -10.26
C GLU A 30 -1.52 -23.19 -8.97
N GLU A 31 -2.84 -23.31 -9.01
CA GLU A 31 -3.70 -23.07 -7.84
C GLU A 31 -3.41 -24.06 -6.70
N LEU A 32 -3.28 -25.34 -7.01
CA LEU A 32 -2.96 -26.37 -6.03
C LEU A 32 -1.57 -26.17 -5.42
N THR A 33 -0.59 -25.82 -6.24
CA THR A 33 0.77 -25.51 -5.80
C THR A 33 0.79 -24.31 -4.86
N ARG A 34 0.04 -23.25 -5.18
CA ARG A 34 -0.12 -22.09 -4.31
C ARG A 34 -0.75 -22.47 -2.97
N LYS A 35 -1.84 -23.24 -2.97
CA LYS A 35 -2.52 -23.72 -1.76
C LYS A 35 -1.58 -24.59 -0.90
N PHE A 36 -0.84 -25.51 -1.52
CA PHE A 36 0.12 -26.36 -0.83
C PHE A 36 1.24 -25.56 -0.18
N ASN A 37 1.85 -24.62 -0.91
CA ASN A 37 2.91 -23.77 -0.38
C ASN A 37 2.41 -22.87 0.75
N THR A 38 1.20 -22.32 0.63
CA THR A 38 0.56 -21.54 1.69
C THR A 38 0.33 -22.38 2.95
N ALA A 39 -0.23 -23.59 2.79
CA ALA A 39 -0.45 -24.50 3.90
C ALA A 39 0.87 -24.95 4.58
N LYS A 40 1.91 -25.18 3.79
CA LYS A 40 3.26 -25.52 4.29
C LYS A 40 3.85 -24.38 5.10
N LEU A 41 3.75 -23.13 4.60
CA LEU A 41 4.20 -21.94 5.34
C LEU A 41 3.39 -21.76 6.64
N ALA A 42 2.07 -21.83 6.57
CA ALA A 42 1.22 -21.73 7.76
C ALA A 42 1.62 -22.75 8.82
N ARG A 43 1.80 -24.00 8.44
CA ARG A 43 2.24 -25.08 9.36
C ARG A 43 3.60 -24.77 10.00
N ASN A 44 4.56 -24.27 9.21
CA ASN A 44 5.90 -23.98 9.71
C ASN A 44 5.93 -22.83 10.72
N TYR A 45 4.99 -21.90 10.62
CA TYR A 45 4.93 -20.71 11.47
C TYR A 45 3.80 -20.76 12.53
N THR A 46 3.05 -21.87 12.62
CA THR A 46 1.94 -22.00 13.58
C THR A 46 2.39 -21.76 15.01
N ASN A 47 3.51 -22.34 15.43
CA ASN A 47 4.02 -22.18 16.80
C ASN A 47 4.41 -20.71 17.09
N GLN A 48 5.03 -20.05 16.13
CA GLN A 48 5.40 -18.63 16.28
C GLN A 48 4.14 -17.74 16.36
N LEU A 49 3.13 -18.03 15.54
CA LEU A 49 1.86 -17.30 15.57
C LEU A 49 1.12 -17.52 16.90
N GLN A 50 1.10 -18.75 17.42
CA GLN A 50 0.53 -19.05 18.74
C GLN A 50 1.28 -18.33 19.86
N LEU A 51 2.61 -18.30 19.80
CA LEU A 51 3.42 -17.56 20.77
C LEU A 51 3.12 -16.05 20.73
N LEU A 52 3.05 -15.48 19.53
CA LEU A 52 2.70 -14.05 19.37
C LEU A 52 1.30 -13.75 19.90
N SER A 53 0.32 -14.61 19.62
CA SER A 53 -1.04 -14.47 20.17
C SER A 53 -1.04 -14.49 21.70
N ARG A 54 -0.28 -15.44 22.29
CA ARG A 54 -0.18 -15.53 23.76
C ARG A 54 0.53 -14.33 24.39
N ILE A 55 1.55 -13.80 23.71
CA ILE A 55 2.20 -12.56 24.15
C ILE A 55 1.23 -11.38 24.11
N ASP A 56 0.42 -11.25 23.04
CA ASP A 56 -0.56 -10.17 22.93
C ASP A 56 -1.63 -10.25 24.02
N GLU A 57 -2.10 -11.45 24.36
CA GLU A 57 -3.01 -11.69 25.47
C GLU A 57 -2.40 -11.22 26.80
N ILE A 58 -1.19 -11.69 27.14
CA ILE A 58 -0.49 -11.31 28.38
C ILE A 58 -0.24 -9.80 28.44
N VAL A 59 0.17 -9.18 27.34
CA VAL A 59 0.37 -7.72 27.29
C VAL A 59 -0.95 -6.99 27.51
N ARG A 60 -2.06 -7.52 27.02
CA ARG A 60 -3.39 -6.96 27.27
C ARG A 60 -3.75 -7.02 28.75
N ASP A 61 -3.61 -8.21 29.35
CA ASP A 61 -3.91 -8.43 30.78
C ASP A 61 -3.07 -7.49 31.66
N ILE A 62 -1.75 -7.36 31.39
CA ILE A 62 -0.86 -6.47 32.14
C ILE A 62 -1.28 -4.99 31.99
N ASN A 63 -1.69 -4.59 30.79
CA ASN A 63 -2.14 -3.21 30.58
C ASN A 63 -3.47 -2.91 31.29
N GLU A 64 -4.39 -3.88 31.33
CA GLU A 64 -5.65 -3.78 32.08
C GLU A 64 -5.38 -3.69 33.57
N GLU A 65 -4.53 -4.56 34.14
CA GLU A 65 -4.13 -4.52 35.54
C GLU A 65 -3.46 -3.21 35.96
N ARG A 66 -2.68 -2.60 35.07
CA ARG A 66 -1.95 -1.35 35.33
C ARG A 66 -2.74 -0.11 34.94
N GLU A 67 -3.95 -0.25 34.43
CA GLU A 67 -4.75 0.84 33.88
C GLU A 67 -3.97 1.68 32.85
N THR A 68 -3.09 1.02 32.06
CA THR A 68 -2.25 1.66 31.04
C THR A 68 -2.78 1.38 29.65
N PHE A 69 -2.71 2.39 28.77
CA PHE A 69 -3.10 2.26 27.37
C PHE A 69 -1.89 2.50 26.44
N PRO A 70 -1.42 1.47 25.71
CA PRO A 70 -0.33 1.64 24.77
C PRO A 70 -0.76 2.49 23.58
N LEU A 71 -0.06 3.58 23.31
CA LEU A 71 -0.32 4.47 22.15
C LEU A 71 -0.30 3.72 20.80
N SER A 72 0.47 2.65 20.69
CA SER A 72 0.50 1.80 19.50
C SER A 72 -0.85 1.14 19.16
N ARG A 73 -1.76 1.02 20.12
CA ARG A 73 -3.11 0.46 19.90
C ARG A 73 -4.15 1.52 19.50
N THR A 74 -3.81 2.81 19.63
CA THR A 74 -4.72 3.91 19.31
C THR A 74 -5.31 3.82 17.89
N PRO A 75 -4.53 3.57 16.82
CA PRO A 75 -5.10 3.50 15.47
C PRO A 75 -6.12 2.36 15.30
N THR A 76 -5.88 1.21 15.93
CA THR A 76 -6.77 0.05 15.86
C THR A 76 -8.06 0.29 16.68
N LEU A 77 -7.95 0.90 17.84
CA LEU A 77 -9.11 1.26 18.65
C LEU A 77 -9.98 2.29 17.93
N LEU A 78 -9.36 3.32 17.37
CA LEU A 78 -10.03 4.36 16.61
C LEU A 78 -10.77 3.79 15.39
N SER A 79 -10.12 2.90 14.65
CA SER A 79 -10.76 2.20 13.51
C SER A 79 -12.01 1.43 13.94
N ARG A 80 -11.96 0.70 15.05
CA ARG A 80 -13.13 -0.03 15.57
C ARG A 80 -14.26 0.91 15.99
N LEU A 81 -13.94 2.08 16.53
CA LEU A 81 -14.92 3.08 16.91
C LEU A 81 -15.58 3.75 15.70
N ILE A 82 -14.82 3.93 14.63
CA ILE A 82 -15.30 4.52 13.37
C ILE A 82 -16.11 3.49 12.58
N ASP A 83 -15.64 2.24 12.45
CA ASP A 83 -16.30 1.19 11.67
C ASP A 83 -17.59 0.66 12.31
N GLY A 84 -17.76 0.86 13.63
CA GLY A 84 -18.86 0.29 14.40
C GLY A 84 -20.11 1.15 14.52
N GLN A 85 -20.07 2.41 14.12
CA GLN A 85 -21.21 3.34 14.29
C GLN A 85 -21.22 4.44 13.21
N ASP A 86 -22.41 5.02 12.99
CA ASP A 86 -22.54 6.19 12.12
C ASP A 86 -21.55 7.29 12.52
N ASN A 87 -20.74 7.71 11.57
CA ASN A 87 -19.64 8.65 11.66
C ASN A 87 -19.80 9.91 12.58
N PRO A 88 -21.01 10.41 12.85
CA PRO A 88 -21.19 11.63 13.65
C PRO A 88 -20.66 11.56 15.09
N PHE A 89 -20.62 10.34 15.69
CA PHE A 89 -20.36 10.19 17.11
C PHE A 89 -18.92 10.58 17.54
N VAL A 90 -17.91 10.28 16.70
CA VAL A 90 -16.51 10.59 17.02
C VAL A 90 -16.30 12.11 16.99
N PHE A 91 -16.88 12.78 16.02
CA PHE A 91 -16.78 14.23 15.85
C PHE A 91 -17.60 15.00 16.89
N GLU A 92 -18.78 14.52 17.21
CA GLU A 92 -19.61 15.07 18.29
C GLU A 92 -18.87 15.00 19.63
N LYS A 93 -18.15 13.91 19.90
CA LYS A 93 -17.35 13.76 21.13
C LYS A 93 -16.13 14.65 21.19
N ILE A 94 -15.47 14.92 20.06
CA ILE A 94 -14.33 15.84 19.99
C ILE A 94 -14.80 17.29 20.28
N GLY A 95 -16.06 17.60 19.98
CA GLY A 95 -16.69 18.91 20.29
C GLY A 95 -16.03 20.09 19.59
N THR A 96 -15.16 19.83 18.62
CA THR A 96 -14.39 20.85 17.89
C THR A 96 -14.50 20.62 16.40
N VAL A 97 -14.95 21.64 15.67
CA VAL A 97 -14.94 21.60 14.21
C VAL A 97 -13.53 21.94 13.72
N LEU A 98 -12.87 20.97 13.10
CA LEU A 98 -11.59 21.21 12.42
C LEU A 98 -11.88 21.87 11.07
N ARG A 99 -11.35 23.06 10.80
CA ARG A 99 -11.57 23.77 9.54
C ARG A 99 -10.40 23.71 8.58
N ASN A 100 -9.21 23.41 9.09
CA ASN A 100 -7.99 23.31 8.31
C ASN A 100 -7.21 22.11 8.84
N ILE A 101 -7.05 21.08 8.01
CA ILE A 101 -6.30 19.89 8.37
C ILE A 101 -5.03 19.86 7.50
N MET A 102 -3.89 19.75 8.16
CA MET A 102 -2.60 19.61 7.49
C MET A 102 -1.95 18.29 7.92
N ILE A 103 -1.59 17.47 6.94
CA ILE A 103 -0.87 16.20 7.16
C ILE A 103 0.45 16.29 6.44
N ASP A 104 1.54 16.19 7.18
CA ASP A 104 2.89 16.15 6.66
C ASP A 104 3.45 14.72 6.68
N GLU A 105 4.51 14.46 5.91
CA GLU A 105 5.17 13.16 5.80
C GLU A 105 4.18 12.01 5.44
N PHE A 106 3.23 12.32 4.56
CA PHE A 106 2.12 11.41 4.25
C PHE A 106 2.57 10.06 3.67
N GLN A 107 3.74 9.98 3.02
CA GLN A 107 4.31 8.74 2.47
C GLN A 107 4.57 7.67 3.54
N ASP A 108 4.67 8.06 4.82
CA ASP A 108 4.89 7.14 5.95
C ASP A 108 3.58 6.73 6.66
N THR A 109 2.46 7.20 6.16
CA THR A 109 1.14 6.88 6.69
C THR A 109 0.77 5.44 6.35
N SER A 110 0.28 4.68 7.35
CA SER A 110 -0.26 3.35 7.14
C SER A 110 -1.70 3.39 6.61
N ARG A 111 -2.16 2.30 5.96
CA ARG A 111 -3.56 2.18 5.51
C ARG A 111 -4.56 2.35 6.65
N LEU A 112 -4.25 1.83 7.83
CA LEU A 112 -5.10 1.96 9.00
C LEU A 112 -5.23 3.43 9.46
N GLN A 113 -4.10 4.14 9.51
CA GLN A 113 -4.10 5.57 9.82
C GLN A 113 -4.87 6.37 8.77
N TRP A 114 -4.61 6.09 7.48
CA TRP A 114 -5.34 6.75 6.40
C TRP A 114 -6.86 6.53 6.51
N ASN A 115 -7.30 5.31 6.74
CA ASN A 115 -8.73 5.02 6.89
C ASN A 115 -9.37 5.80 8.03
N ASN A 116 -8.63 6.04 9.11
CA ASN A 116 -9.09 6.86 10.22
C ASN A 116 -9.13 8.37 9.86
N PHE A 117 -8.06 8.87 9.23
CA PHE A 117 -7.95 10.31 8.90
C PHE A 117 -8.85 10.74 7.74
N ARG A 118 -9.03 9.90 6.74
CA ARG A 118 -9.84 10.27 5.56
C ARG A 118 -11.26 10.67 5.93
N VAL A 119 -11.83 10.07 6.97
CA VAL A 119 -13.18 10.40 7.45
C VAL A 119 -13.22 11.85 7.95
N LEU A 120 -12.19 12.26 8.71
CA LEU A 120 -12.04 13.66 9.16
C LEU A 120 -11.91 14.63 8.00
N LEU A 121 -11.10 14.28 6.98
CA LEU A 121 -10.91 15.10 5.80
C LEU A 121 -12.21 15.27 5.02
N PHE A 122 -12.95 14.21 4.79
CA PHE A 122 -14.22 14.27 4.06
C PHE A 122 -15.26 15.13 4.78
N GLU A 123 -15.35 15.03 6.09
CA GLU A 123 -16.26 15.85 6.87
C GLU A 123 -15.82 17.31 6.86
N ASN A 124 -14.54 17.59 7.05
CA ASN A 124 -13.99 18.94 6.97
C ASN A 124 -14.33 19.60 5.63
N GLN A 125 -14.15 18.89 4.52
CA GLN A 125 -14.46 19.39 3.19
C GLN A 125 -15.97 19.60 2.97
N ALA A 126 -16.79 18.68 3.49
CA ALA A 126 -18.25 18.84 3.44
C ALA A 126 -18.72 20.10 4.19
N LEU A 127 -18.00 20.52 5.23
CA LEU A 127 -18.23 21.75 5.97
C LEU A 127 -17.57 23.00 5.34
N GLY A 128 -16.95 22.87 4.18
CA GLY A 128 -16.26 23.97 3.48
C GLY A 128 -14.88 24.30 4.05
N GLY A 129 -14.24 23.35 4.74
CA GLY A 129 -12.89 23.49 5.25
C GLY A 129 -11.81 23.29 4.17
N THR A 130 -10.55 23.47 4.54
CA THR A 130 -9.39 23.35 3.65
C THR A 130 -8.42 22.31 4.22
N ASP A 131 -7.94 21.42 3.35
CA ASP A 131 -6.99 20.40 3.72
C ASP A 131 -5.71 20.51 2.90
N LEU A 132 -4.58 20.18 3.51
CA LEU A 132 -3.28 20.11 2.88
C LEU A 132 -2.61 18.80 3.24
N ILE A 133 -2.20 18.03 2.23
CA ILE A 133 -1.43 16.82 2.40
C ILE A 133 -0.08 17.02 1.73
N VAL A 134 1.00 16.83 2.48
CA VAL A 134 2.37 16.99 2.02
C VAL A 134 3.12 15.67 2.17
N GLY A 135 3.92 15.31 1.17
CA GLY A 135 4.73 14.10 1.22
C GLY A 135 5.58 13.93 -0.03
N ASP A 136 6.57 13.06 0.07
CA ASP A 136 7.43 12.67 -1.04
C ASP A 136 7.59 11.15 -1.05
N ILE A 137 7.06 10.49 -2.10
CA ILE A 137 7.11 9.04 -2.27
C ILE A 137 8.55 8.51 -2.17
N LYS A 138 9.53 9.26 -2.67
CA LYS A 138 10.95 8.88 -2.66
C LYS A 138 11.56 8.87 -1.26
N GLN A 139 10.94 9.53 -0.29
CA GLN A 139 11.35 9.56 1.12
C GLN A 139 10.69 8.49 1.98
N SER A 140 9.83 7.64 1.41
CA SER A 140 9.18 6.55 2.14
C SER A 140 10.18 5.46 2.53
N ILE A 141 10.52 5.39 3.81
CA ILE A 141 11.48 4.42 4.38
C ILE A 141 10.87 3.56 5.50
N TYR A 142 9.61 3.80 5.88
CA TYR A 142 8.96 3.16 7.03
C TYR A 142 7.96 2.06 6.64
N ARG A 143 8.19 1.37 5.51
CA ARG A 143 7.35 0.24 5.10
C ARG A 143 7.28 -0.87 6.17
N TRP A 144 8.37 -1.11 6.87
CA TRP A 144 8.45 -2.08 7.97
C TRP A 144 7.57 -1.71 9.18
N ARG A 145 7.17 -0.45 9.31
CA ARG A 145 6.20 0.05 10.30
C ARG A 145 4.77 0.18 9.74
N GLY A 146 4.53 -0.31 8.54
CA GLY A 146 3.23 -0.25 7.88
C GLY A 146 3.00 1.01 7.04
N GLY A 147 4.01 1.87 6.86
CA GLY A 147 3.95 2.98 5.90
C GLY A 147 3.66 2.48 4.49
N GLU A 148 2.76 3.14 3.78
CA GLU A 148 2.28 2.72 2.47
C GLU A 148 2.31 3.90 1.49
N TRP A 149 3.42 4.06 0.80
CA TRP A 149 3.66 5.14 -0.16
C TRP A 149 2.63 5.19 -1.31
N SER A 150 2.03 4.04 -1.66
CA SER A 150 1.02 3.98 -2.72
C SER A 150 -0.25 4.76 -2.38
N LEU A 151 -0.48 5.08 -1.10
CA LEU A 151 -1.57 5.96 -0.69
C LEU A 151 -1.38 7.38 -1.22
N LEU A 152 -0.14 7.88 -1.21
CA LEU A 152 0.16 9.21 -1.75
C LEU A 152 0.03 9.24 -3.28
N SER A 153 0.54 8.23 -3.99
CA SER A 153 0.42 8.15 -5.45
C SER A 153 -1.01 7.99 -5.94
N GLY A 154 -1.85 7.24 -5.20
CA GLY A 154 -3.26 7.02 -5.52
C GLY A 154 -4.22 8.02 -4.86
N LEU A 155 -3.71 9.06 -4.19
CA LEU A 155 -4.55 9.98 -3.42
C LEU A 155 -5.59 10.69 -4.28
N ALA A 156 -5.18 11.20 -5.44
CA ALA A 156 -6.06 11.91 -6.37
C ALA A 156 -7.20 11.03 -6.91
N GLU A 157 -6.93 9.72 -7.09
CA GLU A 157 -7.92 8.74 -7.55
C GLU A 157 -8.83 8.29 -6.42
N SER A 158 -8.31 8.16 -5.20
CA SER A 158 -9.07 7.72 -4.03
C SER A 158 -10.03 8.78 -3.50
N MET A 159 -9.88 10.04 -3.92
CA MET A 159 -10.70 11.19 -3.52
C MET A 159 -11.61 11.66 -4.65
N ASP A 160 -12.29 10.73 -5.33
CA ASP A 160 -13.13 10.99 -6.52
C ASP A 160 -14.14 12.15 -6.35
N THR A 161 -14.68 12.31 -5.16
CA THR A 161 -15.67 13.36 -4.85
C THR A 161 -15.02 14.74 -4.70
N TRP A 162 -13.77 14.77 -4.24
CA TRP A 162 -13.01 15.99 -3.93
C TRP A 162 -11.67 15.93 -4.64
N LYS A 163 -11.63 16.32 -5.90
CA LYS A 163 -10.39 16.28 -6.70
C LYS A 163 -9.33 17.21 -6.09
N PRO A 164 -8.28 16.69 -5.46
CA PRO A 164 -7.25 17.53 -4.88
C PRO A 164 -6.47 18.24 -6.00
N ARG A 165 -6.10 19.48 -5.75
CA ARG A 165 -5.13 20.20 -6.59
C ARG A 165 -3.73 19.70 -6.18
N THR A 166 -3.02 19.08 -7.09
CA THR A 166 -1.66 18.62 -6.87
C THR A 166 -0.67 19.69 -7.33
N GLU A 167 0.26 20.05 -6.45
CA GLU A 167 1.37 20.94 -6.75
C GLU A 167 2.69 20.26 -6.38
N THR A 168 3.71 20.46 -7.17
CA THR A 168 5.06 19.95 -6.93
C THR A 168 5.94 21.09 -6.42
N LEU A 169 6.65 20.85 -5.31
CA LEU A 169 7.68 21.73 -4.81
C LEU A 169 8.99 21.38 -5.50
N ASP A 170 9.40 22.18 -6.48
CA ASP A 170 10.55 21.93 -7.36
C ASP A 170 11.85 22.61 -6.92
N THR A 171 11.78 23.46 -5.90
CA THR A 171 12.93 24.25 -5.44
C THR A 171 13.47 23.78 -4.10
N ASN A 172 14.76 23.42 -4.07
CA ASN A 172 15.44 23.01 -2.86
C ASN A 172 16.11 24.20 -2.17
N TYR A 173 15.55 24.63 -1.02
CA TYR A 173 16.10 25.71 -0.19
C TYR A 173 16.99 25.20 0.97
N ARG A 174 17.05 23.89 1.18
CA ARG A 174 17.74 23.29 2.34
C ARG A 174 19.21 23.00 2.08
N SER A 175 19.54 22.53 0.88
CA SER A 175 20.85 21.99 0.56
C SER A 175 21.70 22.95 -0.24
N GLU A 176 23.03 22.90 -0.01
CA GLU A 176 24.01 23.60 -0.84
C GLU A 176 24.00 23.11 -2.28
N HIS A 177 24.24 24.02 -3.23
CA HIS A 177 24.19 23.74 -4.67
C HIS A 177 25.05 22.52 -5.08
N ARG A 178 26.24 22.35 -4.47
CA ARG A 178 27.12 21.19 -4.77
C ARG A 178 26.50 19.85 -4.42
N ILE A 179 25.71 19.80 -3.35
CA ILE A 179 24.99 18.59 -2.91
C ILE A 179 23.84 18.30 -3.89
N ILE A 180 23.14 19.33 -4.30
CA ILE A 180 22.05 19.22 -5.28
C ILE A 180 22.58 18.69 -6.60
N ASP A 181 23.67 19.27 -7.12
CA ASP A 181 24.32 18.84 -8.36
C ASP A 181 24.82 17.40 -8.28
N PHE A 182 25.43 17.02 -7.17
CA PHE A 182 25.89 15.65 -6.96
C PHE A 182 24.71 14.67 -6.99
N ASN A 183 23.65 14.94 -6.27
CA ASN A 183 22.47 14.10 -6.21
C ASN A 183 21.78 14.00 -7.58
N ASN A 184 21.63 15.11 -8.28
CA ASN A 184 21.01 15.16 -9.62
C ASN A 184 21.81 14.37 -10.66
N ARG A 185 23.12 14.17 -10.48
CA ARG A 185 23.95 13.33 -11.33
C ARG A 185 23.97 11.87 -10.88
N LEU A 186 24.02 11.62 -9.57
CA LEU A 186 24.15 10.28 -9.01
C LEU A 186 22.88 9.45 -9.17
N PHE A 187 21.75 9.98 -8.70
CA PHE A 187 20.52 9.18 -8.63
C PHE A 187 19.99 8.68 -9.97
N PRO A 188 19.98 9.45 -11.07
CA PRO A 188 19.57 8.93 -12.36
C PRO A 188 20.49 7.79 -12.88
N GLN A 189 21.79 7.87 -12.58
CA GLN A 189 22.73 6.82 -12.98
C GLN A 189 22.58 5.56 -12.11
N ALA A 190 22.41 5.74 -10.80
CA ALA A 190 22.18 4.64 -9.88
C ALA A 190 20.92 3.89 -10.24
N ALA A 191 19.89 4.61 -10.61
CA ALA A 191 18.63 4.09 -11.03
C ALA A 191 18.75 3.24 -12.29
N LEU A 192 19.42 3.74 -13.35
CA LEU A 192 19.71 2.97 -14.58
C LEU A 192 20.56 1.72 -14.30
N LEU A 193 21.46 1.78 -13.33
CA LEU A 193 22.26 0.63 -12.93
C LEU A 193 21.41 -0.43 -12.24
N LEU A 194 20.52 -0.04 -11.36
CA LEU A 194 19.59 -0.96 -10.66
C LEU A 194 18.69 -1.70 -11.63
N ASP A 195 18.16 -1.03 -12.66
CA ASP A 195 17.34 -1.69 -13.69
C ASP A 195 18.12 -2.76 -14.46
N ARG A 196 19.44 -2.56 -14.66
CA ARG A 196 20.30 -3.55 -15.32
C ARG A 196 20.64 -4.74 -14.45
N ILE A 197 20.83 -4.52 -13.14
CA ILE A 197 21.24 -5.57 -12.17
C ILE A 197 20.04 -6.40 -11.71
N ALA A 198 18.89 -5.79 -11.59
CA ALA A 198 17.68 -6.42 -11.07
C ALA A 198 16.45 -6.13 -11.96
N PRO A 199 16.43 -6.63 -13.22
CA PRO A 199 15.34 -6.36 -14.16
C PRO A 199 13.97 -6.84 -13.66
N ASP A 200 13.94 -7.88 -12.81
CA ASP A 200 12.73 -8.43 -12.22
C ASP A 200 12.21 -7.63 -11.00
N ALA A 201 12.99 -6.69 -10.49
CA ALA A 201 12.62 -5.93 -9.28
C ALA A 201 11.60 -4.82 -9.56
N ARG A 202 11.13 -4.65 -10.79
CA ARG A 202 10.15 -3.63 -11.22
C ARG A 202 10.49 -2.19 -10.77
N PHE A 203 11.76 -1.85 -10.74
CA PHE A 203 12.19 -0.46 -10.61
C PHE A 203 12.03 0.22 -11.99
N SER A 204 10.81 0.61 -12.34
CA SER A 204 10.57 1.36 -13.56
C SER A 204 11.07 2.79 -13.36
N ILE A 205 12.20 3.10 -13.98
CA ILE A 205 12.80 4.42 -13.96
C ILE A 205 12.46 5.09 -15.28
N GLY A 206 11.69 6.17 -15.21
CA GLY A 206 11.39 7.02 -16.36
C GLY A 206 10.15 6.68 -17.18
N GLY A 207 9.25 5.84 -16.69
CA GLY A 207 7.87 5.76 -17.19
C GLY A 207 6.96 6.75 -16.45
N LYS A 208 5.76 7.05 -17.02
CA LYS A 208 4.75 7.88 -16.34
C LYS A 208 4.39 7.39 -14.92
N ASP A 209 4.79 6.17 -14.58
CA ASP A 209 4.59 5.49 -13.30
C ASP A 209 5.92 5.29 -12.54
N GLY A 210 7.03 5.89 -12.98
CA GLY A 210 8.34 5.75 -12.37
C GLY A 210 8.46 6.57 -11.09
N ILE A 211 8.99 5.94 -10.02
CA ILE A 211 9.24 6.58 -8.71
C ILE A 211 10.20 7.78 -8.81
N TYR A 212 10.87 7.96 -9.96
CA TYR A 212 11.87 9.01 -10.21
C TYR A 212 11.58 9.84 -11.47
N ALA A 213 10.30 9.95 -11.85
CA ALA A 213 9.89 10.87 -12.91
C ALA A 213 9.67 12.28 -12.38
#